data_7b5966109c8c9a261d5c939105e2839e
#
_entry.id   7b5966109c8c9a261d5c939105e2839e
#
_cell.length_a   1.000
_cell.length_b   1.000
_cell.length_c   1.000
_cell.angle_alpha   90.00
_cell.angle_beta   90.00
_cell.angle_gamma   90.00
#
_symmetry.space_group_name_H-M   'P 1'
#
loop_
_entity.id
_entity.type
_entity.pdbx_description
1 polymer ?
#
loop_
_entity_poly.entity_id
_entity_poly.type
_entity_poly.pdbx_seq_one_letter_code
_entity_poly.pdbx_strand_id
1 'polypeptide(L)'
;MPHSPQDLHKKLLGKKGEKLVEKYIETLGYTILERNYRTPFGEADIIAKDGDEIAFIEVKTRSSDKYGSPKEAVGKDKQRRYYKIAEVYWLKTGKEPNARFDVAEVFENGEIEYYKNAF
;
A
#
# COMPACT_ATOMS: atom_id res chain seq x y z
N MET A 1 2.94 5.52 26.21
CA MET A 1 3.50 4.16 26.42
C MET A 1 4.72 3.95 25.55
N PRO A 2 5.83 3.57 26.15
CA PRO A 2 6.99 3.24 25.34
C PRO A 2 6.73 1.96 24.54
N HIS A 3 7.12 1.96 23.29
CA HIS A 3 7.05 0.77 22.48
C HIS A 3 8.17 -0.19 22.87
N SER A 4 7.91 -1.50 22.74
CA SER A 4 8.96 -2.49 22.91
C SER A 4 9.99 -2.34 21.79
N PRO A 5 11.23 -2.81 21.97
CA PRO A 5 12.21 -2.81 20.87
C PRO A 5 11.70 -3.51 19.61
N GLN A 6 10.91 -4.58 19.78
CA GLN A 6 10.34 -5.32 18.67
C GLN A 6 9.30 -4.49 17.91
N ASP A 7 8.44 -3.77 18.64
CA ASP A 7 7.43 -2.90 18.04
C ASP A 7 8.08 -1.77 17.26
N LEU A 8 9.12 -1.17 17.83
CA LEU A 8 9.88 -0.10 17.16
C LEU A 8 10.56 -0.62 15.90
N HIS A 9 11.14 -1.81 15.96
CA HIS A 9 11.77 -2.44 14.80
C HIS A 9 10.78 -2.65 13.67
N LYS A 10 9.59 -3.18 13.96
CA LYS A 10 8.54 -3.39 12.97
C LYS A 10 8.09 -2.09 12.34
N LYS A 11 7.95 -1.05 13.14
CA LYS A 11 7.53 0.27 12.65
C LYS A 11 8.56 0.87 11.71
N LEU A 12 9.84 0.78 12.06
CA LEU A 12 10.93 1.28 11.22
C LEU A 12 11.03 0.48 9.92
N LEU A 13 10.88 -0.83 10.00
CA LEU A 13 10.92 -1.71 8.83
C LEU A 13 9.78 -1.38 7.87
N GLY A 14 8.58 -1.13 8.39
CA GLY A 14 7.43 -0.73 7.58
C GLY A 14 7.68 0.57 6.82
N LYS A 15 8.21 1.59 7.48
CA LYS A 15 8.53 2.86 6.83
C LYS A 15 9.60 2.71 5.78
N LYS A 16 10.63 1.90 6.05
CA LYS A 16 11.68 1.61 5.07
C LYS A 16 11.10 0.89 3.85
N GLY A 17 10.18 -0.05 4.08
CA GLY A 17 9.51 -0.77 3.02
C GLY A 17 8.70 0.16 2.13
N GLU A 18 7.95 1.09 2.72
CA GLU A 18 7.17 2.07 1.96
C GLU A 18 8.07 2.91 1.06
N LYS A 19 9.22 3.37 1.56
CA LYS A 19 10.17 4.14 0.76
C LYS A 19 10.75 3.33 -0.39
N LEU A 20 11.04 2.06 -0.16
CA LEU A 20 11.53 1.17 -1.22
C LEU A 20 10.48 0.99 -2.31
N VAL A 21 9.21 0.84 -1.92
CA VAL A 21 8.11 0.71 -2.88
C VAL A 21 7.93 2.02 -3.66
N GLU A 22 8.03 3.18 -3.01
CA GLU A 22 7.94 4.47 -3.69
C GLU A 22 8.96 4.56 -4.82
N LYS A 23 10.21 4.23 -4.53
CA LYS A 23 11.27 4.24 -5.55
C LYS A 23 10.99 3.25 -6.67
N TYR A 24 10.53 2.07 -6.30
CA TYR A 24 10.24 1.02 -7.26
C TYR A 24 9.14 1.44 -8.24
N ILE A 25 8.02 1.96 -7.76
CA ILE A 25 6.91 2.34 -8.63
C ILE A 25 7.26 3.57 -9.48
N GLU A 26 8.14 4.43 -9.01
CA GLU A 26 8.64 5.53 -9.82
C GLU A 26 9.42 5.00 -11.02
N THR A 27 10.17 3.91 -10.85
CA THR A 27 10.86 3.29 -12.00
C THR A 27 9.89 2.67 -13.00
N LEU A 28 8.66 2.35 -12.56
CA LEU A 28 7.61 1.86 -13.45
C LEU A 28 6.87 3.00 -14.17
N GLY A 29 7.20 4.25 -13.86
CA GLY A 29 6.57 5.41 -14.44
C GLY A 29 5.35 5.92 -13.69
N TYR A 30 5.11 5.42 -12.48
CA TYR A 30 3.99 5.88 -11.66
C TYR A 30 4.32 7.24 -11.03
N THR A 31 3.30 8.06 -10.85
CA THR A 31 3.42 9.32 -10.10
C THR A 31 2.76 9.14 -8.75
N ILE A 32 3.51 9.40 -7.67
CA ILE A 32 2.98 9.29 -6.32
C ILE A 32 2.10 10.51 -6.05
N LEU A 33 0.85 10.25 -5.68
CA LEU A 33 -0.13 11.29 -5.38
C LEU A 33 -0.24 11.54 -3.88
N GLU A 34 -0.28 10.49 -3.08
CA GLU A 34 -0.43 10.58 -1.64
C GLU A 34 0.40 9.51 -0.95
N ARG A 35 0.91 9.83 0.23
CA ARG A 35 1.59 8.91 1.13
C ARG A 35 0.84 8.87 2.44
N ASN A 36 0.62 7.66 2.98
CA ASN A 36 -0.05 7.49 4.27
C ASN A 36 -1.35 8.29 4.33
N TYR A 37 -2.21 8.04 3.34
CA TYR A 37 -3.46 8.77 3.19
C TYR A 37 -4.48 8.29 4.20
N ARG A 38 -4.79 9.14 5.18
CA ARG A 38 -5.67 8.79 6.29
C ARG A 38 -7.10 9.20 6.05
N THR A 39 -8.04 8.31 6.39
CA THR A 39 -9.48 8.54 6.32
C THR A 39 -10.12 7.98 7.59
N PRO A 40 -11.40 8.29 7.87
CA PRO A 40 -12.11 7.66 8.98
C PRO A 40 -12.22 6.13 8.85
N PHE A 41 -12.01 5.59 7.65
CA PHE A 41 -12.11 4.14 7.40
C PHE A 41 -10.78 3.43 7.46
N GLY A 42 -9.67 4.15 7.57
CA GLY A 42 -8.34 3.59 7.60
C GLY A 42 -7.37 4.39 6.73
N GLU A 43 -6.21 3.81 6.50
CA GLU A 43 -5.10 4.46 5.82
C GLU A 43 -4.67 3.65 4.61
N ALA A 44 -4.41 4.33 3.49
CA ALA A 44 -3.75 3.74 2.33
C ALA A 44 -2.27 4.13 2.38
N ASP A 45 -1.39 3.16 2.24
CA ASP A 45 0.04 3.42 2.34
C ASP A 45 0.54 4.34 1.24
N ILE A 46 0.13 4.08 0.00
CA ILE A 46 0.50 4.90 -1.15
C ILE A 46 -0.69 4.98 -2.11
N ILE A 47 -0.94 6.18 -2.63
CA ILE A 47 -1.85 6.37 -3.76
C ILE A 47 -0.99 6.90 -4.90
N ALA A 48 -1.03 6.21 -6.04
CA ALA A 48 -0.20 6.56 -7.18
C ALA A 48 -0.99 6.53 -8.48
N LYS A 49 -0.55 7.34 -9.43
CA LYS A 49 -1.16 7.39 -10.75
C LYS A 49 -0.34 6.55 -11.73
N ASP A 50 -1.00 5.63 -12.40
CA ASP A 50 -0.43 4.80 -13.45
C ASP A 50 -1.26 5.02 -14.72
N GLY A 51 -0.80 5.92 -15.59
CA GLY A 51 -1.58 6.31 -16.76
C GLY A 51 -2.87 6.99 -16.34
N ASP A 52 -4.01 6.40 -16.73
CA ASP A 52 -5.34 6.88 -16.34
C ASP A 52 -5.91 6.15 -15.13
N GLU A 53 -5.16 5.20 -14.57
CA GLU A 53 -5.58 4.47 -13.39
C GLU A 53 -4.99 5.09 -12.12
N ILE A 54 -5.73 4.97 -11.02
CA ILE A 54 -5.27 5.38 -9.69
C ILE A 54 -5.10 4.11 -8.86
N ALA A 55 -3.87 3.81 -8.50
CA ALA A 55 -3.54 2.62 -7.73
C ALA A 55 -3.52 2.96 -6.23
N PHE A 56 -4.33 2.23 -5.47
CA PHE A 56 -4.33 2.28 -4.01
C PHE A 56 -3.50 1.09 -3.54
N ILE A 57 -2.34 1.37 -2.94
CA ILE A 57 -1.30 0.37 -2.75
C ILE A 57 -1.12 0.06 -1.27
N GLU A 58 -1.27 -1.20 -0.92
CA GLU A 58 -0.92 -1.72 0.40
C GLU A 58 0.50 -2.23 0.36
N VAL A 59 1.35 -1.74 1.27
CA VAL A 59 2.72 -2.20 1.39
C VAL A 59 2.79 -3.22 2.52
N LYS A 60 3.33 -4.40 2.23
CA LYS A 60 3.44 -5.48 3.20
C LYS A 60 4.89 -5.91 3.31
N THR A 61 5.46 -5.77 4.51
CA THR A 61 6.83 -6.26 4.75
C THR A 61 6.79 -7.73 5.16
N ARG A 62 7.72 -8.50 4.64
CA ARG A 62 7.81 -9.94 4.90
C ARG A 62 9.20 -10.31 5.38
N SER A 63 9.25 -11.14 6.41
CA SER A 63 10.51 -11.67 6.93
C SER A 63 10.88 -13.00 6.28
N SER A 64 9.96 -13.60 5.51
CA SER A 64 10.12 -14.90 4.88
C SER A 64 9.38 -14.89 3.55
N ASP A 65 9.75 -15.80 2.64
CA ASP A 65 9.11 -15.95 1.34
C ASP A 65 7.93 -16.93 1.34
N LYS A 66 7.56 -17.46 2.51
CA LYS A 66 6.53 -18.49 2.62
C LYS A 66 5.23 -17.93 3.14
N TYR A 67 4.48 -17.28 2.25
CA TYR A 67 3.17 -16.75 2.58
C TYR A 67 2.19 -17.11 1.49
N GLY A 68 0.90 -16.97 1.79
CA GLY A 68 -0.15 -17.19 0.83
C GLY A 68 -0.13 -16.16 -0.30
N SER A 69 -1.16 -16.16 -1.12
CA SER A 69 -1.26 -15.22 -2.23
C SER A 69 -1.32 -13.77 -1.72
N PRO A 70 -0.96 -12.79 -2.55
CA PRO A 70 -1.08 -11.36 -2.18
C PRO A 70 -2.49 -10.98 -1.73
N LYS A 71 -3.50 -11.59 -2.33
CA LYS A 71 -4.89 -11.35 -1.96
C LYS A 71 -5.18 -11.83 -0.54
N GLU A 72 -4.56 -12.93 -0.12
CA GLU A 72 -4.68 -13.44 1.25
C GLU A 72 -3.93 -12.56 2.25
N ALA A 73 -2.90 -11.83 1.81
CA ALA A 73 -2.17 -10.91 2.64
C ALA A 73 -3.04 -9.73 3.08
N VAL A 74 -4.11 -9.45 2.35
CA VAL A 74 -5.06 -8.38 2.66
C VAL A 74 -6.42 -9.02 2.95
N GLY A 75 -6.80 -9.07 4.22
CA GLY A 75 -8.07 -9.66 4.64
C GLY A 75 -9.26 -8.90 4.09
N LYS A 76 -10.43 -9.55 4.10
CA LYS A 76 -11.65 -8.98 3.53
C LYS A 76 -12.05 -7.65 4.15
N ASP A 77 -11.87 -7.49 5.46
CA ASP A 77 -12.19 -6.23 6.14
C ASP A 77 -11.29 -5.10 5.65
N LYS A 78 -10.00 -5.39 5.44
CA LYS A 78 -9.07 -4.40 4.93
C LYS A 78 -9.35 -4.06 3.48
N GLN A 79 -9.77 -5.03 2.67
CA GLN A 79 -10.20 -4.80 1.31
C GLN A 79 -11.38 -3.83 1.28
N ARG A 80 -12.38 -4.05 2.12
CA ARG A 80 -13.53 -3.15 2.22
C ARG A 80 -13.12 -1.74 2.65
N ARG A 81 -12.17 -1.64 3.59
CA ARG A 81 -11.65 -0.34 4.01
C ARG A 81 -10.97 0.39 2.85
N TYR A 82 -10.21 -0.32 2.04
CA TYR A 82 -9.58 0.28 0.85
C TYR A 82 -10.62 0.79 -0.14
N TYR A 83 -11.72 0.06 -0.34
CA TYR A 83 -12.80 0.54 -1.21
C TYR A 83 -13.41 1.83 -0.65
N LYS A 84 -13.59 1.92 0.67
CA LYS A 84 -14.08 3.14 1.33
C LYS A 84 -13.07 4.28 1.23
N ILE A 85 -11.79 3.98 1.34
CA ILE A 85 -10.75 5.00 1.17
C ILE A 85 -10.80 5.58 -0.24
N ALA A 86 -11.02 4.74 -1.24
CA ALA A 86 -11.14 5.20 -2.62
C ALA A 86 -12.37 6.11 -2.80
N GLU A 87 -13.48 5.81 -2.13
CA GLU A 87 -14.66 6.68 -2.14
C GLU A 87 -14.37 8.05 -1.51
N VAL A 88 -13.65 8.06 -0.37
CA VAL A 88 -13.24 9.31 0.28
C VAL A 88 -12.35 10.13 -0.65
N TYR A 89 -11.40 9.48 -1.30
CA TYR A 89 -10.51 10.13 -2.24
C TYR A 89 -11.28 10.75 -3.40
N TRP A 90 -12.25 10.02 -3.95
CA TRP A 90 -13.14 10.52 -4.99
C TRP A 90 -13.87 11.79 -4.54
N LEU A 91 -14.51 11.73 -3.38
CA LEU A 91 -15.26 12.88 -2.86
C LEU A 91 -14.34 14.09 -2.64
N LYS A 92 -13.13 13.85 -2.18
CA LYS A 92 -12.18 14.92 -1.90
C LYS A 92 -11.61 15.55 -3.16
N THR A 93 -11.34 14.76 -4.18
CA THR A 93 -10.78 15.28 -5.44
C THR A 93 -11.85 15.74 -6.42
N GLY A 94 -13.10 15.37 -6.19
CA GLY A 94 -14.23 15.74 -7.05
C GLY A 94 -14.30 14.96 -8.35
N LYS A 95 -13.44 13.95 -8.53
CA LYS A 95 -13.39 13.16 -9.75
C LYS A 95 -13.33 11.68 -9.39
N GLU A 96 -14.25 10.89 -9.97
CA GLU A 96 -14.26 9.45 -9.79
C GLU A 96 -12.95 8.85 -10.32
N PRO A 97 -12.18 8.17 -9.47
CA PRO A 97 -10.94 7.55 -9.92
C PRO A 97 -11.23 6.27 -10.68
N ASN A 98 -10.40 5.99 -11.69
CA ASN A 98 -10.33 4.67 -12.28
C ASN A 98 -9.45 3.83 -11.33
N ALA A 99 -10.06 3.33 -10.26
CA ALA A 99 -9.34 2.78 -9.13
C ALA A 99 -8.82 1.37 -9.37
N ARG A 100 -7.62 1.13 -8.87
CA ARG A 100 -7.00 -0.18 -8.88
C ARG A 100 -6.41 -0.43 -7.50
N PHE A 101 -6.49 -1.67 -7.01
CA PHE A 101 -6.03 -2.01 -5.66
C PHE A 101 -4.88 -2.99 -5.76
N ASP A 102 -3.71 -2.53 -5.37
CA ASP A 102 -2.45 -3.24 -5.54
C ASP A 102 -1.84 -3.62 -4.20
N VAL A 103 -1.01 -4.66 -4.21
CA VAL A 103 -0.20 -5.04 -3.06
C VAL A 103 1.26 -5.06 -3.46
N ALA A 104 2.10 -4.45 -2.64
CA ALA A 104 3.55 -4.51 -2.81
C ALA A 104 4.13 -5.25 -1.60
N GLU A 105 4.75 -6.39 -1.85
CA GLU A 105 5.45 -7.15 -0.80
C GLU A 105 6.92 -6.79 -0.82
N VAL A 106 7.44 -6.41 0.36
CA VAL A 106 8.84 -6.05 0.52
C VAL A 106 9.48 -7.08 1.45
N PHE A 107 10.52 -7.73 0.98
CA PHE A 107 11.25 -8.73 1.75
C PHE A 107 12.44 -8.10 2.48
N GLU A 108 12.94 -8.78 3.52
CA GLU A 108 14.04 -8.25 4.34
C GLU A 108 15.30 -7.92 3.53
N ASN A 109 15.53 -8.67 2.45
CA ASN A 109 16.68 -8.42 1.57
C ASN A 109 16.47 -7.22 0.63
N GLY A 110 15.32 -6.56 0.71
CA GLY A 110 14.99 -5.41 -0.13
C GLY A 110 14.32 -5.76 -1.44
N GLU A 111 14.09 -7.02 -1.74
CA GLU A 111 13.36 -7.42 -2.93
C GLU A 111 11.90 -7.03 -2.81
N ILE A 112 11.30 -6.66 -3.95
CA ILE A 112 9.90 -6.26 -4.01
C ILE A 112 9.18 -7.15 -5.01
N GLU A 113 8.01 -7.66 -4.60
CA GLU A 113 7.07 -8.29 -5.51
C GLU A 113 5.83 -7.42 -5.56
N TYR A 114 5.49 -6.96 -6.74
CA TYR A 114 4.39 -6.02 -6.95
C TYR A 114 3.26 -6.69 -7.71
N TYR A 115 2.05 -6.59 -7.15
CA TYR A 115 0.86 -7.25 -7.71
C TYR A 115 -0.21 -6.22 -8.03
N LYS A 116 -0.49 -6.04 -9.31
CA LYS A 116 -1.58 -5.18 -9.77
C LYS A 116 -2.91 -5.91 -9.60
N ASN A 117 -3.94 -5.16 -9.27
CA ASN A 117 -5.28 -5.73 -9.09
C ASN A 117 -5.29 -6.93 -8.15
N ALA A 118 -4.62 -6.78 -7.01
CA ALA A 118 -4.46 -7.86 -6.05
C ALA A 118 -5.75 -8.16 -5.28
N PHE A 119 -6.67 -7.19 -5.25
CA PHE A 119 -7.97 -7.39 -4.61
C PHE A 119 -9.04 -6.44 -5.12
#